data_fed31483cfc1044c44b707225a28479c
#
_entry.id   fed31483cfc1044c44b707225a28479c
#
_cell.length_a   1.000
_cell.length_b   1.000
_cell.length_c   1.000
_cell.angle_alpha   90.00
_cell.angle_beta   90.00
_cell.angle_gamma   90.00
#
_symmetry.space_group_name_H-M   'P 1'
#
loop_
_entity.id
_entity.type
_entity.pdbx_description
1 polymer ?
#
loop_
_entity_poly.entity_id
_entity_poly.type
_entity_poly.pdbx_seq_one_letter_code
_entity_poly.pdbx_strand_id
1 'polypeptide(L)'
;TACSVPRLNVADAVLYIPEVVQGNFVSREQKDYLKPGMSRLQVKEVLGTPLVASAFHEDRWDYVFTIRRQGVAPQSFSISVWFKGDLLDRVTGDELPSEVEFVTKLVVKKSGLKVPELEAKEEDLRKYPAPVRKSETAATPVAPLPASYPPLEPNTR
;
A
#
# COMPACT_ATOMS: atom_id res chain seq x y z
N THR A 1 -28.87 -22.72 -33.57
CA THR A 1 -28.79 -22.47 -32.10
C THR A 1 -27.35 -22.59 -31.68
N ALA A 2 -26.64 -21.45 -31.65
CA ALA A 2 -25.26 -21.35 -31.16
C ALA A 2 -25.31 -21.35 -29.63
N CYS A 3 -24.76 -22.40 -28.99
CA CYS A 3 -24.51 -22.42 -27.57
C CYS A 3 -23.45 -21.35 -27.24
N SER A 4 -23.87 -20.26 -26.64
CA SER A 4 -22.94 -19.31 -26.05
C SER A 4 -22.37 -19.91 -24.76
N VAL A 5 -21.18 -20.48 -24.83
CA VAL A 5 -20.44 -20.92 -23.67
C VAL A 5 -20.02 -19.66 -22.92
N PRO A 6 -20.39 -19.48 -21.64
CA PRO A 6 -19.87 -18.35 -20.86
C PRO A 6 -18.35 -18.48 -20.84
N ARG A 7 -17.66 -17.48 -21.34
CA ARG A 7 -16.20 -17.39 -21.21
C ARG A 7 -15.88 -17.19 -19.74
N LEU A 8 -15.77 -18.27 -19.00
CA LEU A 8 -15.11 -18.27 -17.71
C LEU A 8 -13.66 -17.89 -17.97
N ASN A 9 -13.29 -16.70 -17.58
CA ASN A 9 -11.90 -16.24 -17.55
C ASN A 9 -11.19 -17.05 -16.46
N VAL A 10 -10.71 -18.22 -16.82
CA VAL A 10 -10.00 -19.14 -15.90
C VAL A 10 -8.75 -18.43 -15.33
N ALA A 11 -8.22 -17.45 -16.05
CA ALA A 11 -7.10 -16.64 -15.61
C ALA A 11 -7.43 -15.81 -14.35
N ASP A 12 -8.64 -15.27 -14.23
CA ASP A 12 -9.05 -14.48 -13.07
C ASP A 12 -9.30 -15.35 -11.82
N ALA A 13 -9.54 -16.65 -12.01
CA ALA A 13 -9.81 -17.57 -10.91
C ALA A 13 -8.52 -18.19 -10.31
N VAL A 14 -7.43 -18.22 -11.06
CA VAL A 14 -6.21 -18.97 -10.70
C VAL A 14 -5.02 -18.04 -10.40
N LEU A 15 -4.98 -16.84 -11.00
CA LEU A 15 -3.89 -15.91 -10.80
C LEU A 15 -4.15 -15.00 -9.60
N TYR A 16 -3.23 -15.02 -8.65
CA TYR A 16 -3.23 -14.03 -7.56
C TYR A 16 -2.93 -12.64 -8.13
N ILE A 17 -3.88 -11.74 -7.98
CA ILE A 17 -3.71 -10.33 -8.33
C ILE A 17 -3.42 -9.57 -7.03
N PRO A 18 -2.20 -9.03 -6.86
CA PRO A 18 -1.87 -8.26 -5.67
C PRO A 18 -2.74 -7.01 -5.58
N GLU A 19 -3.03 -6.59 -4.37
CA GLU A 19 -3.67 -5.30 -4.14
C GLU A 19 -2.68 -4.19 -4.48
N VAL A 20 -3.10 -3.29 -5.37
CA VAL A 20 -2.29 -2.15 -5.82
C VAL A 20 -3.03 -0.87 -5.46
N VAL A 21 -2.40 -0.06 -4.61
CA VAL A 21 -2.86 1.28 -4.22
C VAL A 21 -1.89 2.30 -4.76
N GLN A 22 -2.38 3.30 -5.47
CA GLN A 22 -1.56 4.34 -6.08
C GLN A 22 -2.18 5.72 -5.87
N GLY A 23 -1.33 6.71 -5.69
CA GLY A 23 -1.71 8.11 -5.53
C GLY A 23 -2.05 8.49 -4.09
N ASN A 24 -2.58 9.68 -3.92
CA ASN A 24 -2.95 10.24 -2.62
C ASN A 24 -4.44 10.09 -2.38
N PHE A 25 -4.80 9.34 -1.35
CA PHE A 25 -6.18 9.31 -0.90
C PHE A 25 -6.54 10.64 -0.24
N VAL A 26 -7.63 11.23 -0.68
CA VAL A 26 -8.23 12.42 -0.07
C VAL A 26 -9.62 12.04 0.41
N SER A 27 -9.91 12.28 1.68
CA SER A 27 -11.22 12.02 2.25
C SER A 27 -12.19 13.19 2.04
N ARG A 28 -13.48 12.92 2.20
CA ARG A 28 -14.53 13.96 2.16
C ARG A 28 -14.25 15.04 3.19
N GLU A 29 -13.86 14.64 4.38
CA GLU A 29 -13.57 15.53 5.51
C GLU A 29 -12.42 16.49 5.18
N GLN A 30 -11.36 16.01 4.55
CA GLN A 30 -10.24 16.83 4.11
C GLN A 30 -10.68 17.83 3.02
N LYS A 31 -11.51 17.39 2.07
CA LYS A 31 -12.07 18.28 1.04
C LYS A 31 -12.94 19.38 1.65
N ASP A 32 -13.78 19.03 2.64
CA ASP A 32 -14.70 19.98 3.29
C ASP A 32 -13.96 20.97 4.18
N TYR A 33 -12.75 20.61 4.63
CA TYR A 33 -11.88 21.52 5.38
C TYR A 33 -11.29 22.64 4.51
N LEU A 34 -11.18 22.41 3.20
CA LEU A 34 -10.64 23.39 2.28
C LEU A 34 -11.61 24.58 2.10
N LYS A 35 -11.08 25.78 2.32
CA LYS A 35 -11.85 27.03 2.16
C LYS A 35 -11.20 27.89 1.09
N PRO A 36 -11.98 28.57 0.24
CA PRO A 36 -11.47 29.56 -0.68
C PRO A 36 -10.61 30.59 0.07
N GLY A 37 -9.49 30.99 -0.52
CA GLY A 37 -8.53 31.92 0.09
C GLY A 37 -7.42 31.25 0.88
N MET A 38 -7.40 29.93 1.07
CA MET A 38 -6.25 29.23 1.65
C MET A 38 -5.03 29.32 0.74
N SER A 39 -3.85 29.43 1.34
CA SER A 39 -2.59 29.42 0.60
C SER A 39 -2.24 28.02 0.08
N ARG A 40 -1.40 27.96 -0.96
CA ARG A 40 -0.90 26.67 -1.49
C ARG A 40 -0.25 25.80 -0.42
N LEU A 41 0.47 26.41 0.53
CA LEU A 41 1.10 25.71 1.62
C LEU A 41 0.06 25.05 2.53
N GLN A 42 -0.97 25.78 2.92
CA GLN A 42 -2.06 25.24 3.75
C GLN A 42 -2.82 24.11 3.06
N VAL A 43 -3.09 24.24 1.76
CA VAL A 43 -3.71 23.17 0.98
C VAL A 43 -2.81 21.92 0.96
N LYS A 44 -1.51 22.10 0.80
CA LYS A 44 -0.54 21.00 0.83
C LYS A 44 -0.43 20.35 2.20
N GLU A 45 -0.58 21.09 3.28
CA GLU A 45 -0.60 20.54 4.65
C GLU A 45 -1.86 19.68 4.89
N VAL A 46 -3.00 20.05 4.32
CA VAL A 46 -4.26 19.31 4.48
C VAL A 46 -4.32 18.09 3.58
N LEU A 47 -4.01 18.24 2.30
CA LEU A 47 -4.16 17.19 1.28
C LEU A 47 -2.88 16.39 1.00
N GLY A 48 -1.74 16.89 1.45
CA GLY A 48 -0.44 16.36 1.07
C GLY A 48 0.05 16.87 -0.28
N THR A 49 1.09 16.22 -0.80
CA THR A 49 1.68 16.60 -2.09
C THR A 49 0.77 16.13 -3.23
N PRO A 50 0.44 17.00 -4.21
CA PRO A 50 -0.37 16.60 -5.35
C PRO A 50 0.36 15.55 -6.19
N LEU A 51 -0.41 14.66 -6.83
CA LEU A 51 0.14 13.67 -7.74
C LEU A 51 0.64 14.33 -9.03
N VAL A 52 -0.10 15.33 -9.51
CA VAL A 52 0.25 16.09 -10.69
C VAL A 52 0.19 17.58 -10.39
N ALA A 53 1.33 18.25 -10.52
CA ALA A 53 1.45 19.69 -10.56
C ALA A 53 2.10 20.05 -11.90
N SER A 54 1.31 20.53 -12.84
CA SER A 54 1.81 20.85 -14.18
C SER A 54 2.55 22.17 -14.19
N ALA A 55 3.75 22.19 -14.78
CA ALA A 55 4.49 23.43 -15.00
C ALA A 55 3.82 24.34 -16.03
N PHE A 56 2.94 23.80 -16.88
CA PHE A 56 2.19 24.57 -17.89
C PHE A 56 0.85 25.11 -17.38
N HIS A 57 0.35 24.56 -16.27
CA HIS A 57 -0.90 24.95 -15.61
C HIS A 57 -0.61 25.08 -14.11
N GLU A 58 0.14 26.12 -13.76
CA GLU A 58 0.57 26.36 -12.37
C GLU A 58 -0.59 26.58 -11.41
N ASP A 59 -1.75 26.95 -11.92
CA ASP A 59 -2.97 27.22 -11.15
C ASP A 59 -3.74 25.95 -10.81
N ARG A 60 -3.29 24.75 -11.24
CA ARG A 60 -4.04 23.52 -11.04
C ARG A 60 -3.17 22.42 -10.42
N TRP A 61 -3.68 21.83 -9.35
CA TRP A 61 -3.12 20.64 -8.75
C TRP A 61 -4.13 19.50 -8.86
N ASP A 62 -3.67 18.33 -9.30
CA ASP A 62 -4.49 17.15 -9.42
C ASP A 62 -4.06 16.09 -8.40
N TYR A 63 -5.05 15.63 -7.62
CA TYR A 63 -4.94 14.53 -6.71
C TYR A 63 -5.72 13.37 -7.30
N VAL A 64 -5.04 12.27 -7.56
CA VAL A 64 -5.65 11.05 -8.11
C VAL A 64 -5.32 9.90 -7.20
N PHE A 65 -6.31 9.11 -6.89
CA PHE A 65 -6.17 7.90 -6.11
C PHE A 65 -6.79 6.73 -6.85
N THR A 66 -6.05 5.63 -6.97
CA THR A 66 -6.54 4.41 -7.60
C THR A 66 -6.30 3.21 -6.71
N ILE A 67 -7.29 2.33 -6.65
CA ILE A 67 -7.18 1.06 -5.94
C ILE A 67 -7.66 -0.08 -6.84
N ARG A 68 -6.82 -1.11 -6.94
CA ARG A 68 -7.10 -2.35 -7.67
C ARG A 68 -7.01 -3.51 -6.70
N ARG A 69 -8.03 -4.37 -6.71
CA ARG A 69 -8.09 -5.58 -5.88
C ARG A 69 -8.62 -6.74 -6.69
N GLN A 70 -8.26 -7.93 -6.25
CA GLN A 70 -8.82 -9.14 -6.82
C GLN A 70 -10.32 -9.23 -6.53
N GLY A 71 -11.11 -9.54 -7.56
CA GLY A 71 -12.56 -9.73 -7.44
C GLY A 71 -13.39 -8.46 -7.25
N VAL A 72 -12.78 -7.28 -7.28
CA VAL A 72 -13.48 -5.98 -7.18
C VAL A 72 -13.11 -5.11 -8.38
N ALA A 73 -14.08 -4.41 -8.93
CA ALA A 73 -13.82 -3.45 -10.00
C ALA A 73 -12.82 -2.37 -9.53
N PRO A 74 -11.85 -1.97 -10.37
CA PRO A 74 -10.92 -0.89 -10.03
C PRO A 74 -11.68 0.36 -9.65
N GLN A 75 -11.28 1.02 -8.58
CA GLN A 75 -11.84 2.29 -8.13
C GLN A 75 -10.81 3.40 -8.36
N SER A 76 -11.28 4.52 -8.86
CA SER A 76 -10.46 5.71 -9.06
C SER A 76 -11.23 6.92 -8.58
N PHE A 77 -10.56 7.80 -7.84
CA PHE A 77 -11.09 9.07 -7.39
C PHE A 77 -10.13 10.16 -7.82
N SER A 78 -10.66 11.26 -8.34
CA SER A 78 -9.86 12.40 -8.79
C SER A 78 -10.43 13.72 -8.28
N ILE A 79 -9.52 14.58 -7.82
CA ILE A 79 -9.84 15.94 -7.41
C ILE A 79 -8.87 16.90 -8.06
N SER A 80 -9.39 17.99 -8.59
CA SER A 80 -8.62 19.10 -9.09
C SER A 80 -8.82 20.32 -8.21
N VAL A 81 -7.72 20.84 -7.71
CA VAL A 81 -7.66 22.06 -6.89
C VAL A 81 -7.19 23.19 -7.76
N TRP A 82 -7.98 24.24 -7.82
CA TRP A 82 -7.69 25.41 -8.65
C TRP A 82 -7.26 26.59 -7.79
N PHE A 83 -6.21 27.24 -8.23
CA PHE A 83 -5.63 28.40 -7.57
C PHE A 83 -5.79 29.64 -8.44
N LYS A 84 -5.92 30.78 -7.78
CA LYS A 84 -5.82 32.09 -8.40
C LYS A 84 -4.61 32.82 -7.79
N GLY A 85 -3.50 32.76 -8.50
CA GLY A 85 -2.20 33.09 -7.93
C GLY A 85 -1.81 32.08 -6.84
N ASP A 86 -1.59 32.52 -5.63
CA ASP A 86 -1.22 31.66 -4.49
C ASP A 86 -2.38 31.22 -3.59
N LEU A 87 -3.60 31.65 -3.95
CA LEU A 87 -4.79 31.39 -3.13
C LEU A 87 -5.70 30.38 -3.79
N LEU A 88 -6.30 29.50 -2.96
CA LEU A 88 -7.30 28.54 -3.37
C LEU A 88 -8.55 29.27 -3.89
N ASP A 89 -8.94 28.98 -5.11
CA ASP A 89 -10.16 29.50 -5.75
C ASP A 89 -11.32 28.50 -5.57
N ARG A 90 -11.14 27.27 -6.06
CA ARG A 90 -12.16 26.24 -6.04
C ARG A 90 -11.57 24.82 -6.07
N VAL A 91 -12.38 23.87 -5.62
CA VAL A 91 -12.10 22.44 -5.71
C VAL A 91 -13.17 21.77 -6.54
N THR A 92 -12.76 21.00 -7.55
CA THR A 92 -13.65 20.23 -8.43
C THR A 92 -13.21 18.77 -8.47
N GLY A 93 -14.11 17.86 -8.76
CA GLY A 93 -13.77 16.45 -8.89
C GLY A 93 -14.88 15.54 -8.41
N ASP A 94 -14.51 14.29 -8.22
CA ASP A 94 -15.43 13.20 -7.86
C ASP A 94 -15.99 13.36 -6.43
N GLU A 95 -17.09 12.64 -6.18
CA GLU A 95 -17.59 12.49 -4.84
C GLU A 95 -16.68 11.52 -4.06
N LEU A 96 -16.13 12.01 -2.96
CA LEU A 96 -15.17 11.26 -2.16
C LEU A 96 -15.87 10.47 -1.06
N PRO A 97 -15.40 9.26 -0.78
CA PRO A 97 -15.84 8.53 0.39
C PRO A 97 -15.34 9.21 1.67
N SER A 98 -16.06 9.03 2.76
CA SER A 98 -15.55 9.38 4.08
C SER A 98 -14.40 8.41 4.45
N GLU A 99 -13.54 8.82 5.39
CA GLU A 99 -12.45 7.98 5.87
C GLU A 99 -12.97 6.65 6.42
N VAL A 100 -14.06 6.67 7.17
CA VAL A 100 -14.68 5.48 7.74
C VAL A 100 -15.26 4.55 6.65
N GLU A 101 -15.93 5.11 5.65
CA GLU A 101 -16.45 4.35 4.51
C GLU A 101 -15.32 3.70 3.72
N PHE A 102 -14.24 4.43 3.52
CA PHE A 102 -13.08 3.95 2.80
C PHE A 102 -12.43 2.78 3.56
N VAL A 103 -12.15 2.95 4.86
CA VAL A 103 -11.59 1.87 5.70
C VAL A 103 -12.51 0.66 5.73
N THR A 104 -13.83 0.86 5.84
CA THR A 104 -14.80 -0.24 5.83
C THR A 104 -14.79 -1.00 4.51
N LYS A 105 -14.63 -0.30 3.39
CA LYS A 105 -14.48 -0.92 2.06
C LYS A 105 -13.13 -1.64 1.91
N LEU A 106 -12.08 -1.16 2.59
CA LEU A 106 -10.75 -1.79 2.60
C LEU A 106 -10.73 -3.07 3.43
N VAL A 107 -11.41 -3.08 4.54
CA VAL A 107 -11.47 -4.26 5.40
C VAL A 107 -12.36 -5.32 4.74
N VAL A 108 -11.77 -6.14 3.88
CA VAL A 108 -12.39 -7.38 3.46
C VAL A 108 -12.46 -8.26 4.70
N LYS A 109 -13.64 -8.33 5.32
CA LYS A 109 -13.89 -9.33 6.36
C LYS A 109 -13.66 -10.69 5.72
N LYS A 110 -12.53 -11.30 5.99
CA LYS A 110 -12.27 -12.71 5.71
C LYS A 110 -13.13 -13.53 6.68
N SER A 111 -14.46 -13.42 6.53
CA SER A 111 -15.38 -14.24 7.29
C SER A 111 -15.26 -15.66 6.75
N GLY A 112 -14.77 -16.57 7.56
CA GLY A 112 -14.68 -17.99 7.24
C GLY A 112 -13.29 -18.59 7.21
N LEU A 113 -12.23 -17.82 7.37
CA LEU A 113 -10.92 -18.38 7.67
C LEU A 113 -10.96 -18.94 9.10
N LYS A 114 -11.15 -20.26 9.19
CA LYS A 114 -10.94 -20.97 10.45
C LYS A 114 -9.46 -20.81 10.80
N VAL A 115 -9.16 -19.95 11.76
CA VAL A 115 -7.79 -19.78 12.26
C VAL A 115 -7.39 -21.13 12.85
N PRO A 116 -6.36 -21.80 12.32
CA PRO A 116 -5.89 -23.04 12.95
C PRO A 116 -5.42 -22.74 14.37
N GLU A 117 -5.61 -23.69 15.27
CA GLU A 117 -5.05 -23.59 16.62
C GLU A 117 -3.54 -23.40 16.49
N LEU A 118 -3.03 -22.30 17.05
CA LEU A 118 -1.60 -21.94 16.99
C LEU A 118 -0.77 -22.81 17.96
N GLU A 119 -1.44 -23.42 18.93
CA GLU A 119 -0.82 -24.33 19.88
C GLU A 119 -0.85 -25.75 19.31
N ALA A 120 0.32 -26.28 19.01
CA ALA A 120 0.46 -27.68 18.63
C ALA A 120 0.33 -28.56 19.88
N LYS A 121 -0.55 -29.56 19.84
CA LYS A 121 -0.67 -30.55 20.90
C LYS A 121 0.62 -31.39 20.97
N GLU A 122 1.05 -31.74 22.16
CA GLU A 122 2.29 -32.49 22.37
C GLU A 122 2.31 -33.84 21.63
N GLU A 123 1.13 -34.44 21.43
CA GLU A 123 0.97 -35.66 20.64
C GLU A 123 1.30 -35.48 19.16
N ASP A 124 0.98 -34.28 18.60
CA ASP A 124 1.29 -33.95 17.22
C ASP A 124 2.77 -33.60 17.03
N LEU A 125 3.40 -33.01 18.05
CA LEU A 125 4.84 -32.73 18.04
C LEU A 125 5.68 -34.03 18.06
N ARG A 126 5.18 -35.08 18.71
CA ARG A 126 5.86 -36.40 18.72
C ARG A 126 5.89 -37.06 17.34
N LYS A 127 5.01 -36.73 16.44
CA LYS A 127 5.01 -37.23 15.04
C LYS A 127 6.18 -36.67 14.22
N TYR A 128 6.76 -35.57 14.67
CA TYR A 128 7.85 -34.87 13.98
C TYR A 128 9.04 -34.73 14.96
N PRO A 129 9.78 -35.82 15.22
CA PRO A 129 10.95 -35.76 16.10
C PRO A 129 11.95 -34.75 15.50
N ALA A 130 12.55 -33.95 16.39
CA ALA A 130 13.58 -33.00 15.97
C ALA A 130 14.68 -33.76 15.20
N PRO A 131 15.19 -33.24 14.09
CA PRO A 131 16.29 -33.85 13.37
C PRO A 131 17.46 -34.03 14.35
N VAL A 132 17.94 -35.25 14.48
CA VAL A 132 19.13 -35.54 15.27
C VAL A 132 20.26 -34.72 14.67
N ARG A 133 20.63 -33.63 15.32
CA ARG A 133 21.86 -32.92 14.95
C ARG A 133 22.96 -33.92 15.10
N LYS A 134 23.49 -34.43 13.99
CA LYS A 134 24.81 -35.08 14.02
C LYS A 134 25.72 -34.04 14.66
N SER A 135 26.21 -34.37 15.85
CA SER A 135 27.21 -33.55 16.50
C SER A 135 28.37 -33.44 15.49
N GLU A 136 28.38 -32.33 14.76
CA GLU A 136 29.53 -31.98 13.97
C GLU A 136 30.69 -31.86 14.93
N THR A 137 31.56 -32.81 14.75
CA THR A 137 32.85 -32.95 15.34
C THR A 137 33.47 -31.58 15.63
N ALA A 138 33.80 -31.39 16.91
CA ALA A 138 34.76 -30.40 17.43
C ALA A 138 34.86 -29.10 16.62
N ALA A 139 34.25 -28.07 17.16
CA ALA A 139 34.48 -26.70 16.66
C ALA A 139 35.99 -26.52 16.43
N THR A 140 36.37 -26.35 15.18
CA THR A 140 37.69 -25.85 14.81
C THR A 140 37.92 -24.59 15.64
N PRO A 141 39.03 -24.51 16.44
CA PRO A 141 39.24 -23.33 17.26
C PRO A 141 39.19 -22.08 16.36
N VAL A 142 38.17 -21.26 16.58
CA VAL A 142 38.04 -19.99 15.87
C VAL A 142 39.26 -19.16 16.26
N ALA A 143 40.06 -18.81 15.26
CA ALA A 143 41.21 -17.96 15.46
C ALA A 143 40.77 -16.68 16.19
N PRO A 144 41.54 -16.16 17.15
CA PRO A 144 41.18 -14.95 17.85
C PRO A 144 40.98 -13.82 16.84
N LEU A 145 39.85 -13.10 16.98
CA LEU A 145 39.53 -11.98 16.12
C LEU A 145 40.67 -10.95 16.17
N PRO A 146 41.06 -10.37 15.02
CA PRO A 146 42.11 -9.35 15.00
C PRO A 146 41.67 -8.17 15.86
N ALA A 147 42.60 -7.58 16.60
CA ALA A 147 42.35 -6.45 17.52
C ALA A 147 41.87 -5.18 16.79
N SER A 148 42.04 -5.13 15.48
CA SER A 148 41.58 -4.03 14.64
C SER A 148 41.16 -4.57 13.29
N TYR A 149 39.97 -4.17 12.82
CA TYR A 149 39.51 -4.42 11.45
C TYR A 149 39.99 -3.30 10.53
N PRO A 150 40.40 -3.59 9.31
CA PRO A 150 40.70 -2.56 8.34
C PRO A 150 39.43 -1.74 8.06
N PRO A 151 39.53 -0.42 7.80
CA PRO A 151 38.38 0.40 7.45
C PRO A 151 37.68 -0.15 6.21
N LEU A 152 36.35 -0.16 6.24
CA LEU A 152 35.51 -0.72 5.17
C LEU A 152 35.61 0.07 3.85
N GLU A 153 36.11 1.31 3.91
CA GLU A 153 36.29 2.15 2.73
C GLU A 153 37.75 2.58 2.61
N PRO A 154 38.36 2.49 1.41
CA PRO A 154 39.66 3.06 1.19
C PRO A 154 39.59 4.58 1.33
N ASN A 155 40.45 5.18 2.16
CA ASN A 155 40.63 6.63 2.25
C ASN A 155 41.08 7.14 0.88
N THR A 156 40.15 7.52 0.02
CA THR A 156 40.45 8.31 -1.19
C THR A 156 40.72 9.75 -0.77
N ARG A 157 41.98 10.09 -0.71
CA ARG A 157 42.46 11.48 -0.77
C ARG A 157 42.56 11.92 -2.19
#